data_ac2992dcb26d5df8a5f64ace7c064586
#
_entry.id   ac2992dcb26d5df8a5f64ace7c064586
#
_cell.length_a   1.000
_cell.length_b   1.000
_cell.length_c   1.000
_cell.angle_alpha   90.00
_cell.angle_beta   90.00
_cell.angle_gamma   90.00
#
_symmetry.space_group_name_H-M   'P 1'
#
loop_
_entity.id
_entity.type
_entity.pdbx_description
1 polymer ?
#
loop_
_entity_poly.entity_id
_entity_poly.type
_entity_poly.pdbx_seq_one_letter_code
_entity_poly.pdbx_strand_id
1 'polypeptide(L)'
;MRIKPSLKTMKKISAYVIGAALSVASGVPSVYAQGEADAIRYSRTELGGSARFRSMAGAFGALGGDFSAIGQNPAGLGIFRSSEVSATIDFSSISNRAAWQGSSETFNKNKLLFTGIGYVGSWGKANEDVSVNFGLGAKRVLDYERSFRIAGGEQKFSVADYVAAQTPGKANPSHFNYNGLESSWLTDLGYNAGWIAQLPGGYGFESIFKYKQNGEYQIFGPSSTAFDLKETGHVWNYDFGLGINIQDTWYLGASMTYSDLQFDTNTFYQENFSFNNGAINDYLKLENTLSTSGGGLNIGIGAIYRPADAVRIGLSYYTPTWYWMKSYYRAYGSSYYSQGVDSNGQPLPENLYFMSSQTPESYNTYQMSSPGRFVASLAVVAGKIGLLSMDYELESYGQIKLKDENGTAYVDNKFISEDFGSRHTIRLGGELRPISRLSLRAGYSHTSNPIKNEKLKAFDGPAQVTVFPMGAMPHYELPGNSYTVTGGLGYRFTRNLSGDLAVIYRNEKSYYYTFGRMVSDDPNPANVLEVESPAPAKLTRSNFRLAMTMSYRF
;
A
#
# COMPACT_ATOMS: atom_id res chain seq x y z
N MET A 1 15.87 33.98 3.82
CA MET A 1 16.61 33.38 2.69
C MET A 1 15.53 32.68 1.82
N ARG A 2 15.15 33.34 0.71
CA ARG A 2 14.03 32.84 -0.15
C ARG A 2 14.54 31.68 -1.00
N ILE A 3 14.09 30.48 -0.69
CA ILE A 3 14.36 29.28 -1.53
C ILE A 3 13.37 29.32 -2.69
N LYS A 4 13.85 29.51 -3.92
CA LYS A 4 13.00 29.40 -5.12
C LYS A 4 12.50 27.96 -5.23
N PRO A 5 11.19 27.73 -5.45
CA PRO A 5 10.65 26.37 -5.65
C PRO A 5 11.37 25.70 -6.83
N SER A 6 11.64 24.40 -6.71
CA SER A 6 12.32 23.67 -7.77
C SER A 6 11.43 23.55 -9.01
N LEU A 7 12.04 23.65 -10.19
CA LEU A 7 11.35 23.50 -11.48
C LEU A 7 10.49 22.22 -11.57
N LYS A 8 10.85 21.14 -10.83
CA LYS A 8 10.10 19.88 -10.75
C LYS A 8 8.82 19.99 -9.91
N THR A 9 8.84 20.77 -8.82
CA THR A 9 7.66 21.01 -7.98
C THR A 9 6.63 21.86 -8.73
N MET A 10 7.11 22.92 -9.40
CA MET A 10 6.25 23.72 -10.30
C MET A 10 5.66 22.89 -11.44
N LYS A 11 6.40 21.91 -12.00
CA LYS A 11 5.90 21.01 -13.04
C LYS A 11 4.83 20.04 -12.54
N LYS A 12 4.90 19.54 -11.28
CA LYS A 12 3.83 18.72 -10.70
C LYS A 12 2.55 19.55 -10.52
N ILE A 13 2.66 20.76 -9.96
CA ILE A 13 1.52 21.68 -9.79
C ILE A 13 0.93 22.05 -11.16
N SER A 14 1.76 22.44 -12.12
CA SER A 14 1.32 22.75 -13.50
C SER A 14 0.67 21.54 -14.20
N ALA A 15 1.13 20.31 -13.92
CA ALA A 15 0.56 19.10 -14.52
C ALA A 15 -0.84 18.78 -13.98
N TYR A 16 -1.14 19.07 -12.71
CA TYR A 16 -2.49 18.91 -12.14
C TYR A 16 -3.44 20.00 -12.64
N VAL A 17 -2.99 21.23 -12.73
CA VAL A 17 -3.75 22.34 -13.34
C VAL A 17 -3.99 22.08 -14.84
N ILE A 18 -2.98 21.55 -15.55
CA ILE A 18 -3.10 21.16 -16.96
C ILE A 18 -3.93 19.87 -17.12
N GLY A 19 -3.85 18.93 -16.17
CA GLY A 19 -4.67 17.72 -16.16
C GLY A 19 -6.15 18.04 -15.96
N ALA A 20 -6.48 18.94 -15.05
CA ALA A 20 -7.82 19.47 -14.87
C ALA A 20 -8.30 20.26 -16.11
N ALA A 21 -7.40 21.02 -16.75
CA ALA A 21 -7.72 21.77 -17.98
C ALA A 21 -7.86 20.88 -19.23
N LEU A 22 -7.16 19.75 -19.31
CA LEU A 22 -7.25 18.79 -20.42
C LEU A 22 -8.48 17.86 -20.30
N SER A 23 -9.00 17.60 -19.09
CA SER A 23 -10.26 16.88 -18.90
C SER A 23 -11.48 17.67 -19.40
N VAL A 24 -11.39 19.00 -19.45
CA VAL A 24 -12.42 19.87 -20.06
C VAL A 24 -12.57 19.64 -21.58
N ALA A 25 -11.50 19.22 -22.27
CA ALA A 25 -11.53 18.96 -23.70
C ALA A 25 -12.18 17.61 -24.09
N SER A 26 -12.37 16.69 -23.14
CA SER A 26 -12.92 15.35 -23.39
C SER A 26 -14.36 15.14 -22.91
N GLY A 27 -14.99 16.17 -22.30
CA GLY A 27 -16.43 16.14 -21.96
C GLY A 27 -16.86 15.14 -20.88
N VAL A 28 -15.90 14.48 -20.20
CA VAL A 28 -16.16 13.57 -19.06
C VAL A 28 -15.40 14.11 -17.86
N PRO A 29 -16.06 14.49 -16.76
CA PRO A 29 -15.38 14.85 -15.53
C PRO A 29 -14.69 13.58 -14.99
N SER A 30 -13.41 13.43 -15.28
CA SER A 30 -12.59 12.41 -14.62
C SER A 30 -12.38 12.87 -13.19
N VAL A 31 -13.25 12.45 -12.30
CA VAL A 31 -12.97 12.47 -10.88
C VAL A 31 -11.74 11.58 -10.70
N TYR A 32 -10.57 12.18 -10.48
CA TYR A 32 -9.33 11.44 -10.24
C TYR A 32 -9.47 10.69 -8.91
N ALA A 33 -9.91 9.45 -9.02
CA ALA A 33 -10.29 8.64 -7.88
C ALA A 33 -9.15 7.75 -7.39
N GLN A 34 -7.98 7.73 -8.05
CA GLN A 34 -6.83 6.88 -7.70
C GLN A 34 -5.54 7.65 -7.88
N GLY A 35 -4.71 7.66 -6.84
CA GLY A 35 -3.40 8.28 -6.86
C GLY A 35 -2.26 7.24 -6.87
N GLU A 36 -1.04 7.75 -6.93
CA GLU A 36 0.18 6.94 -6.84
C GLU A 36 0.27 6.15 -5.51
N ALA A 37 -0.27 6.69 -4.40
CA ALA A 37 -0.31 6.01 -3.10
C ALA A 37 -1.16 4.73 -3.14
N ASP A 38 -2.30 4.76 -3.84
CA ASP A 38 -3.19 3.62 -3.99
C ASP A 38 -2.59 2.54 -4.88
N ALA A 39 -1.91 2.93 -5.96
CA ALA A 39 -1.19 2.03 -6.84
C ALA A 39 -0.15 1.19 -6.08
N ILE A 40 0.62 1.83 -5.19
CA ILE A 40 1.58 1.14 -4.32
C ILE A 40 0.88 0.21 -3.33
N ARG A 41 -0.19 0.67 -2.69
CA ARG A 41 -0.96 -0.10 -1.69
C ARG A 41 -1.50 -1.40 -2.26
N TYR A 42 -2.13 -1.36 -3.44
CA TYR A 42 -2.74 -2.54 -4.06
C TYR A 42 -1.72 -3.46 -4.75
N SER A 43 -0.51 -2.98 -5.02
CA SER A 43 0.60 -3.78 -5.57
C SER A 43 1.42 -4.52 -4.51
N ARG A 44 1.10 -4.36 -3.22
CA ARG A 44 1.82 -5.05 -2.13
C ARG A 44 1.53 -6.54 -2.15
N THR A 45 2.55 -7.33 -1.79
CA THR A 45 2.45 -8.78 -1.59
C THR A 45 3.12 -9.17 -0.28
N GLU A 46 2.56 -10.15 0.41
CA GLU A 46 3.16 -10.79 1.59
C GLU A 46 3.37 -12.28 1.33
N LEU A 47 4.12 -12.94 2.23
CA LEU A 47 4.40 -14.36 2.16
C LEU A 47 3.18 -15.18 2.60
N GLY A 48 2.37 -15.61 1.65
CA GLY A 48 1.27 -16.56 1.85
C GLY A 48 1.68 -17.99 1.51
N GLY A 49 0.89 -19.00 1.95
CA GLY A 49 1.08 -20.39 1.61
C GLY A 49 1.24 -21.32 2.80
N SER A 50 1.76 -22.54 2.56
CA SER A 50 1.92 -23.58 3.57
C SER A 50 2.90 -23.22 4.69
N ALA A 51 2.76 -23.86 5.85
CA ALA A 51 3.69 -23.70 6.97
C ALA A 51 5.12 -24.12 6.57
N ARG A 52 5.28 -25.17 5.76
CA ARG A 52 6.58 -25.59 5.24
C ARG A 52 7.23 -24.49 4.39
N PHE A 53 6.52 -23.93 3.43
CA PHE A 53 6.98 -22.86 2.56
C PHE A 53 7.38 -21.61 3.38
N ARG A 54 6.52 -21.22 4.31
CA ARG A 54 6.71 -20.03 5.13
C ARG A 54 7.80 -20.17 6.18
N SER A 55 8.04 -21.39 6.71
CA SER A 55 9.11 -21.65 7.68
C SER A 55 10.52 -21.42 7.13
N MET A 56 10.67 -21.39 5.81
CA MET A 56 11.91 -21.08 5.09
C MET A 56 11.85 -19.71 4.40
N ALA A 57 11.03 -18.79 4.93
CA ALA A 57 10.81 -17.44 4.39
C ALA A 57 10.45 -17.41 2.89
N GLY A 58 9.90 -18.51 2.33
CA GLY A 58 9.52 -18.63 0.94
C GLY A 58 10.67 -18.85 -0.06
N ALA A 59 11.88 -19.21 0.39
CA ALA A 59 13.03 -19.49 -0.46
C ALA A 59 12.87 -20.83 -1.19
N PHE A 60 11.95 -20.91 -2.14
CA PHE A 60 11.52 -22.13 -2.84
C PHE A 60 11.66 -22.07 -4.36
N GLY A 61 12.25 -21.03 -4.91
CA GLY A 61 12.32 -20.84 -6.36
C GLY A 61 13.14 -21.90 -7.10
N ALA A 62 14.08 -22.60 -6.40
CA ALA A 62 14.82 -23.75 -6.93
C ALA A 62 14.45 -25.07 -6.24
N LEU A 63 13.61 -25.06 -5.19
CA LEU A 63 13.31 -26.28 -4.40
C LEU A 63 12.06 -27.01 -4.88
N GLY A 64 10.93 -26.30 -5.07
CA GLY A 64 9.65 -26.92 -5.40
C GLY A 64 9.15 -27.95 -4.38
N GLY A 65 8.23 -28.82 -4.80
CA GLY A 65 7.67 -29.88 -3.95
C GLY A 65 6.83 -29.36 -2.78
N ASP A 66 6.24 -28.19 -2.95
CA ASP A 66 5.24 -27.57 -2.10
C ASP A 66 4.27 -26.82 -3.01
N PHE A 67 2.98 -26.97 -2.78
CA PHE A 67 1.96 -26.29 -3.59
C PHE A 67 2.18 -24.77 -3.64
N SER A 68 2.56 -24.17 -2.52
CA SER A 68 2.76 -22.71 -2.42
C SER A 68 3.91 -22.19 -3.31
N ALA A 69 4.83 -23.09 -3.74
CA ALA A 69 5.93 -22.75 -4.63
C ALA A 69 5.45 -22.33 -6.04
N ILE A 70 4.20 -22.62 -6.45
CA ILE A 70 3.61 -22.10 -7.70
C ILE A 70 3.77 -20.59 -7.78
N GLY A 71 3.54 -19.88 -6.68
CA GLY A 71 3.70 -18.43 -6.63
C GLY A 71 5.15 -17.94 -6.59
N GLN A 72 6.16 -18.82 -6.52
CA GLN A 72 7.58 -18.46 -6.51
C GLN A 72 8.30 -18.97 -7.79
N ASN A 73 8.02 -20.20 -8.21
CA ASN A 73 8.46 -20.78 -9.46
C ASN A 73 7.53 -21.96 -9.83
N PRO A 74 6.71 -21.86 -10.89
CA PRO A 74 5.77 -22.93 -11.24
C PRO A 74 6.45 -24.24 -11.67
N ALA A 75 7.71 -24.20 -12.08
CA ALA A 75 8.50 -25.40 -12.36
C ALA A 75 8.64 -26.32 -11.14
N GLY A 76 8.49 -25.77 -9.93
CA GLY A 76 8.47 -26.54 -8.67
C GLY A 76 7.38 -27.60 -8.58
N LEU A 77 6.32 -27.51 -9.38
CA LEU A 77 5.31 -28.58 -9.53
C LEU A 77 5.91 -29.84 -10.14
N GLY A 78 6.86 -29.73 -11.06
CA GLY A 78 7.53 -30.88 -11.68
C GLY A 78 8.30 -31.77 -10.69
N ILE A 79 8.52 -31.31 -9.46
CA ILE A 79 9.24 -32.08 -8.42
C ILE A 79 8.34 -33.07 -7.68
N PHE A 80 7.02 -32.94 -7.75
CA PHE A 80 6.11 -33.88 -7.13
C PHE A 80 6.19 -35.26 -7.78
N ARG A 81 6.08 -36.30 -6.95
CA ARG A 81 6.13 -37.71 -7.36
C ARG A 81 4.88 -38.48 -6.93
N SER A 82 3.96 -37.83 -6.28
CA SER A 82 2.66 -38.34 -5.82
C SER A 82 1.70 -37.16 -5.68
N SER A 83 0.42 -37.47 -5.82
CA SER A 83 -0.62 -36.48 -5.58
C SER A 83 -0.66 -36.09 -4.11
N GLU A 84 -0.98 -34.82 -3.85
CA GLU A 84 -1.04 -34.25 -2.50
C GLU A 84 -2.20 -33.28 -2.36
N VAL A 85 -2.89 -33.32 -1.23
CA VAL A 85 -3.80 -32.28 -0.78
C VAL A 85 -3.25 -31.67 0.51
N SER A 86 -3.34 -30.36 0.65
CA SER A 86 -2.86 -29.64 1.84
C SER A 86 -3.83 -28.52 2.23
N ALA A 87 -3.95 -28.25 3.53
CA ALA A 87 -4.74 -27.16 4.08
C ALA A 87 -3.96 -26.44 5.19
N THR A 88 -4.10 -25.12 5.26
CA THR A 88 -3.35 -24.26 6.19
C THR A 88 -4.28 -23.34 6.96
N ILE A 89 -4.06 -23.28 8.27
CA ILE A 89 -4.67 -22.31 9.19
C ILE A 89 -3.59 -21.50 9.88
N ASP A 90 -3.90 -20.23 10.19
CA ASP A 90 -3.00 -19.30 10.87
C ASP A 90 -3.64 -18.72 12.11
N PHE A 91 -2.88 -18.62 13.19
CA PHE A 91 -3.10 -17.64 14.24
C PHE A 91 -2.17 -16.45 13.98
N SER A 92 -2.73 -15.24 13.89
CA SER A 92 -2.01 -14.00 13.61
C SER A 92 -2.20 -13.01 14.77
N SER A 93 -1.10 -12.47 15.29
CA SER A 93 -1.07 -11.39 16.28
C SER A 93 -0.36 -10.18 15.64
N ILE A 94 -1.14 -9.13 15.38
CA ILE A 94 -0.68 -7.92 14.70
C ILE A 94 -0.56 -6.82 15.74
N SER A 95 0.59 -6.14 15.78
CA SER A 95 0.86 -4.95 16.59
C SER A 95 1.23 -3.79 15.68
N ASN A 96 0.45 -2.71 15.74
CA ASN A 96 0.70 -1.48 15.00
C ASN A 96 1.07 -0.39 16.00
N ARG A 97 2.31 0.07 15.96
CA ARG A 97 2.81 1.20 16.75
C ARG A 97 2.96 2.41 15.86
N ALA A 98 2.29 3.49 16.22
CA ALA A 98 2.45 4.80 15.61
C ALA A 98 3.18 5.73 16.58
N ALA A 99 4.20 6.45 16.10
CA ALA A 99 4.96 7.42 16.90
C ALA A 99 5.06 8.74 16.14
N TRP A 100 4.63 9.83 16.78
CA TRP A 100 4.63 11.17 16.20
C TRP A 100 4.84 12.21 17.30
N GLN A 101 5.77 13.16 17.08
CA GLN A 101 6.04 14.30 17.98
C GLN A 101 6.18 13.92 19.46
N GLY A 102 6.90 12.84 19.74
CA GLY A 102 7.12 12.37 21.12
C GLY A 102 6.00 11.53 21.70
N SER A 103 4.82 11.49 21.09
CA SER A 103 3.72 10.59 21.45
C SER A 103 3.83 9.26 20.71
N SER A 104 3.36 8.17 21.32
CA SER A 104 3.25 6.88 20.63
C SER A 104 2.09 6.05 21.17
N GLU A 105 1.32 5.49 20.24
CA GLU A 105 0.23 4.58 20.55
C GLU A 105 0.44 3.22 19.88
N THR A 106 -0.08 2.16 20.49
CA THR A 106 0.04 0.79 19.97
C THR A 106 -1.33 0.11 20.00
N PHE A 107 -1.73 -0.42 18.85
CA PHE A 107 -2.95 -1.21 18.67
C PHE A 107 -2.59 -2.65 18.36
N ASN A 108 -3.19 -3.58 19.10
CA ASN A 108 -2.97 -5.02 18.94
C ASN A 108 -4.25 -5.69 18.48
N LYS A 109 -4.13 -6.68 17.56
CA LYS A 109 -5.25 -7.50 17.10
C LYS A 109 -4.83 -8.93 16.87
N ASN A 110 -5.63 -9.87 17.38
CA ASN A 110 -5.44 -11.29 17.19
C ASN A 110 -6.52 -11.85 16.27
N LYS A 111 -6.15 -12.81 15.40
CA LYS A 111 -7.04 -13.45 14.46
C LYS A 111 -6.69 -14.93 14.28
N LEU A 112 -7.69 -15.77 14.12
CA LEU A 112 -7.56 -17.11 13.57
C LEU A 112 -8.11 -17.09 12.14
N LEU A 113 -7.30 -17.56 11.18
CA LEU A 113 -7.60 -17.44 9.75
C LEU A 113 -7.38 -18.78 9.06
N PHE A 114 -8.31 -19.17 8.19
CA PHE A 114 -8.00 -20.12 7.15
C PHE A 114 -7.22 -19.39 6.05
N THR A 115 -6.01 -19.88 5.70
CA THR A 115 -5.10 -19.14 4.83
C THR A 115 -4.75 -19.86 3.55
N GLY A 116 -5.15 -21.11 3.38
CA GLY A 116 -4.96 -21.76 2.10
C GLY A 116 -5.33 -23.23 2.05
N ILE A 117 -5.62 -23.66 0.83
CA ILE A 117 -5.84 -25.05 0.44
C ILE A 117 -5.17 -25.27 -0.92
N GLY A 118 -4.54 -26.43 -1.11
CA GLY A 118 -3.91 -26.78 -2.35
C GLY A 118 -4.05 -28.26 -2.67
N TYR A 119 -4.14 -28.55 -3.95
CA TYR A 119 -4.12 -29.88 -4.51
C TYR A 119 -3.08 -29.96 -5.62
N VAL A 120 -2.27 -31.01 -5.61
CA VAL A 120 -1.36 -31.35 -6.71
C VAL A 120 -1.68 -32.75 -7.18
N GLY A 121 -2.00 -32.88 -8.46
CA GLY A 121 -2.14 -34.16 -9.14
C GLY A 121 -0.85 -34.50 -9.87
N SER A 122 -0.33 -35.71 -9.68
CA SER A 122 0.91 -36.18 -10.30
C SER A 122 0.59 -37.33 -11.25
N TRP A 123 1.00 -37.17 -12.51
CA TRP A 123 0.91 -38.18 -13.53
C TRP A 123 2.31 -38.55 -14.07
N GLY A 124 2.61 -39.80 -14.10
CA GLY A 124 3.89 -40.39 -14.52
C GLY A 124 4.41 -41.34 -13.46
N LYS A 125 5.05 -42.41 -13.89
CA LYS A 125 5.70 -43.38 -12.99
C LYS A 125 7.07 -42.86 -12.59
N ALA A 126 7.57 -43.30 -11.45
CA ALA A 126 8.84 -42.86 -10.88
C ALA A 126 10.07 -43.14 -11.78
N ASN A 127 9.94 -43.97 -12.82
CA ASN A 127 11.01 -44.38 -13.74
C ASN A 127 10.78 -43.88 -15.18
N GLU A 128 9.83 -42.96 -15.40
CA GLU A 128 9.61 -42.35 -16.71
C GLU A 128 10.50 -41.12 -16.90
N ASP A 129 11.07 -40.98 -18.12
CA ASP A 129 11.89 -39.82 -18.49
C ASP A 129 11.15 -38.49 -18.38
N VAL A 130 9.83 -38.51 -18.48
CA VAL A 130 8.96 -37.33 -18.38
C VAL A 130 7.80 -37.61 -17.45
N SER A 131 7.56 -36.70 -16.51
CA SER A 131 6.33 -36.69 -15.68
C SER A 131 5.68 -35.30 -15.72
N VAL A 132 4.35 -35.29 -15.63
CA VAL A 132 3.55 -34.07 -15.68
C VAL A 132 2.72 -33.95 -14.40
N ASN A 133 2.75 -32.79 -13.80
CA ASN A 133 1.99 -32.49 -12.59
C ASN A 133 1.15 -31.24 -12.82
N PHE A 134 -0.02 -31.19 -12.23
CA PHE A 134 -0.83 -29.99 -12.18
C PHE A 134 -1.14 -29.60 -10.73
N GLY A 135 -1.27 -28.32 -10.49
CA GLY A 135 -1.61 -27.78 -9.18
C GLY A 135 -2.82 -26.86 -9.25
N LEU A 136 -3.68 -26.98 -8.25
CA LEU A 136 -4.85 -26.12 -8.04
C LEU A 136 -4.87 -25.68 -6.59
N GLY A 137 -5.24 -24.42 -6.33
CA GLY A 137 -5.48 -24.04 -4.95
C GLY A 137 -5.80 -22.57 -4.75
N ALA A 138 -6.06 -22.26 -3.50
CA ALA A 138 -6.34 -20.91 -3.05
C ALA A 138 -5.46 -20.57 -1.84
N LYS A 139 -4.91 -19.36 -1.81
CA LYS A 139 -4.11 -18.88 -0.68
C LYS A 139 -4.33 -17.39 -0.44
N ARG A 140 -4.41 -16.99 0.84
CA ARG A 140 -4.40 -15.60 1.26
C ARG A 140 -2.96 -15.07 1.20
N VAL A 141 -2.72 -14.06 0.37
CA VAL A 141 -1.37 -13.49 0.14
C VAL A 141 -1.17 -12.13 0.76
N LEU A 142 -2.25 -11.46 1.20
CA LEU A 142 -2.17 -10.18 1.89
C LEU A 142 -3.33 -10.03 2.88
N ASP A 143 -3.06 -9.42 4.02
CA ASP A 143 -4.04 -8.99 5.01
C ASP A 143 -3.86 -7.49 5.26
N TYR A 144 -4.84 -6.66 4.89
CA TYR A 144 -4.82 -5.22 5.08
C TYR A 144 -5.13 -4.80 6.52
N GLU A 145 -5.53 -5.72 7.38
CA GLU A 145 -5.93 -5.41 8.75
C GLU A 145 -4.91 -4.53 9.47
N ARG A 146 -5.29 -3.29 9.73
CA ARG A 146 -4.47 -2.31 10.39
C ARG A 146 -5.34 -1.24 11.05
N SER A 147 -5.00 -0.88 12.28
CA SER A 147 -5.54 0.31 12.94
C SER A 147 -4.41 1.02 13.66
N PHE A 148 -4.41 2.34 13.62
CA PHE A 148 -3.50 3.15 14.41
C PHE A 148 -4.11 4.53 14.65
N ARG A 149 -3.60 5.20 15.67
CA ARG A 149 -3.85 6.60 15.96
C ARG A 149 -2.52 7.33 16.07
N ILE A 150 -2.48 8.54 15.53
CA ILE A 150 -1.41 9.50 15.78
C ILE A 150 -2.01 10.75 16.40
N ALA A 151 -1.33 11.29 17.39
CA ALA A 151 -1.69 12.54 18.04
C ALA A 151 -0.44 13.40 18.19
N GLY A 152 -0.56 14.68 17.88
CA GLY A 152 0.53 15.66 17.96
C GLY A 152 0.07 16.97 18.58
N GLY A 153 1.04 17.73 19.04
CA GLY A 153 0.83 19.07 19.56
C GLY A 153 0.74 20.13 18.46
N GLU A 154 1.24 21.30 18.78
CA GLU A 154 1.25 22.47 17.90
C GLU A 154 1.95 22.19 16.56
N GLN A 155 1.33 22.67 15.47
CA GLN A 155 1.85 22.63 14.11
C GLN A 155 1.96 24.05 13.55
N LYS A 156 2.90 24.25 12.63
CA LYS A 156 3.08 25.53 11.94
C LYS A 156 1.95 25.79 10.93
N PHE A 157 1.49 24.73 10.26
CA PHE A 157 0.47 24.79 9.22
C PHE A 157 -0.68 23.83 9.51
N SER A 158 -1.88 24.23 9.12
CA SER A 158 -3.10 23.46 9.13
C SER A 158 -3.29 22.72 7.79
N VAL A 159 -4.11 21.68 7.79
CA VAL A 159 -4.62 21.11 6.52
C VAL A 159 -5.45 22.16 5.75
N ALA A 160 -6.06 23.15 6.43
CA ALA A 160 -6.74 24.27 5.78
C ALA A 160 -5.75 25.11 4.94
N ASP A 161 -4.54 25.37 5.45
CA ASP A 161 -3.48 26.05 4.67
C ASP A 161 -3.06 25.24 3.45
N TYR A 162 -2.95 23.91 3.61
CA TYR A 162 -2.65 23.00 2.51
C TYR A 162 -3.73 23.05 1.42
N VAL A 163 -5.01 23.04 1.81
CA VAL A 163 -6.16 23.15 0.90
C VAL A 163 -6.17 24.52 0.21
N ALA A 164 -5.93 25.60 0.94
CA ALA A 164 -5.83 26.96 0.38
C ALA A 164 -4.71 27.05 -0.68
N ALA A 165 -3.53 26.52 -0.36
CA ALA A 165 -2.39 26.53 -1.29
C ALA A 165 -2.60 25.62 -2.51
N GLN A 166 -3.38 24.53 -2.37
CA GLN A 166 -3.73 23.62 -3.47
C GLN A 166 -4.78 24.22 -4.41
N THR A 167 -5.63 25.08 -3.90
CA THR A 167 -6.74 25.67 -4.66
C THR A 167 -6.20 26.60 -5.75
N PRO A 168 -6.60 26.42 -7.03
CA PRO A 168 -6.19 27.34 -8.09
C PRO A 168 -6.62 28.76 -7.78
N GLY A 169 -5.70 29.74 -7.83
CA GLY A 169 -5.96 31.09 -7.39
C GLY A 169 -7.07 31.81 -8.15
N LYS A 170 -7.32 31.41 -9.41
CA LYS A 170 -8.42 31.94 -10.24
C LYS A 170 -9.72 31.15 -10.13
N ALA A 171 -9.75 30.07 -9.32
CA ALA A 171 -10.94 29.25 -9.20
C ALA A 171 -12.12 30.08 -8.67
N ASN A 172 -13.31 29.87 -9.25
CA ASN A 172 -14.52 30.55 -8.83
C ASN A 172 -15.27 29.71 -7.79
N PRO A 173 -15.41 30.18 -6.54
CA PRO A 173 -16.10 29.43 -5.49
C PRO A 173 -17.54 29.03 -5.83
N SER A 174 -18.24 29.76 -6.71
CA SER A 174 -19.58 29.37 -7.15
C SER A 174 -19.64 28.07 -7.94
N HIS A 175 -18.47 27.56 -8.39
CA HIS A 175 -18.32 26.31 -9.12
C HIS A 175 -17.80 25.15 -8.25
N PHE A 176 -17.63 25.35 -6.95
CA PHE A 176 -17.20 24.32 -5.99
C PHE A 176 -18.34 23.37 -5.64
N ASN A 177 -18.69 22.52 -6.58
CA ASN A 177 -19.84 21.61 -6.56
C ASN A 177 -19.47 20.14 -6.82
N TYR A 178 -18.20 19.79 -6.59
CA TYR A 178 -17.63 18.44 -6.75
C TYR A 178 -17.66 17.89 -8.20
N ASN A 179 -17.73 18.76 -9.20
CA ASN A 179 -17.68 18.35 -10.59
C ASN A 179 -16.25 18.10 -11.13
N GLY A 180 -15.21 18.49 -10.35
CA GLY A 180 -13.80 18.29 -10.67
C GLY A 180 -13.28 19.14 -11.84
N LEU A 181 -14.05 20.15 -12.31
CA LEU A 181 -13.68 20.93 -13.49
C LEU A 181 -12.68 22.04 -13.17
N GLU A 182 -12.89 22.76 -12.06
CA GLU A 182 -12.06 23.92 -11.68
C GLU A 182 -11.22 23.68 -10.43
N SER A 183 -11.58 22.69 -9.61
CA SER A 183 -10.99 22.41 -8.32
C SER A 183 -10.99 20.92 -7.98
N SER A 184 -10.18 20.52 -7.02
CA SER A 184 -10.21 19.16 -6.48
C SER A 184 -11.40 18.99 -5.51
N TRP A 185 -11.84 17.77 -5.31
CA TRP A 185 -12.85 17.44 -4.30
C TRP A 185 -12.45 17.87 -2.88
N LEU A 186 -11.17 17.89 -2.57
CA LEU A 186 -10.65 18.37 -1.29
C LEU A 186 -10.82 19.90 -1.19
N THR A 187 -10.57 20.64 -2.27
CA THR A 187 -10.83 22.08 -2.36
C THR A 187 -12.30 22.40 -2.14
N ASP A 188 -13.18 21.73 -2.90
CA ASP A 188 -14.63 21.94 -2.81
C ASP A 188 -15.15 21.65 -1.39
N LEU A 189 -14.67 20.53 -0.80
CA LEU A 189 -15.03 20.15 0.56
C LEU A 189 -14.54 21.20 1.58
N GLY A 190 -13.28 21.63 1.46
CA GLY A 190 -12.68 22.60 2.37
C GLY A 190 -13.37 23.96 2.31
N TYR A 191 -13.73 24.43 1.12
CA TYR A 191 -14.48 25.67 0.98
C TYR A 191 -15.90 25.54 1.55
N ASN A 192 -16.65 24.52 1.15
CA ASN A 192 -18.03 24.31 1.57
C ASN A 192 -18.16 23.95 3.07
N ALA A 193 -17.12 23.34 3.67
CA ALA A 193 -17.03 23.07 5.10
C ALA A 193 -16.42 24.22 5.91
N GLY A 194 -16.17 25.38 5.27
CA GLY A 194 -15.64 26.55 5.93
C GLY A 194 -14.24 26.37 6.49
N TRP A 195 -13.31 25.80 5.74
CA TRP A 195 -11.89 25.71 6.11
C TRP A 195 -11.08 26.82 5.47
N ILE A 196 -11.48 27.23 4.26
CA ILE A 196 -10.81 28.24 3.46
C ILE A 196 -11.80 29.30 2.96
N ALA A 197 -11.30 30.49 2.70
CA ALA A 197 -12.03 31.58 2.08
C ALA A 197 -11.22 32.20 0.94
N GLN A 198 -11.91 32.77 -0.06
CA GLN A 198 -11.25 33.51 -1.13
C GLN A 198 -10.68 34.82 -0.60
N LEU A 199 -9.48 35.17 -1.03
CA LEU A 199 -8.85 36.44 -0.67
C LEU A 199 -9.62 37.65 -1.24
N PRO A 200 -9.61 38.79 -0.54
CA PRO A 200 -10.11 40.06 -1.08
C PRO A 200 -9.44 40.36 -2.43
N GLY A 201 -10.25 40.68 -3.44
CA GLY A 201 -9.76 40.89 -4.81
C GLY A 201 -9.97 39.68 -5.73
N GLY A 202 -10.43 38.54 -5.23
CA GLY A 202 -10.89 37.41 -6.02
C GLY A 202 -9.78 36.53 -6.60
N TYR A 203 -8.54 36.66 -6.13
CA TYR A 203 -7.44 35.78 -6.51
C TYR A 203 -6.75 35.19 -5.28
N GLY A 204 -6.67 33.86 -5.25
CA GLY A 204 -6.08 33.10 -4.14
C GLY A 204 -7.03 32.79 -3.01
N PHE A 205 -6.60 31.89 -2.14
CA PHE A 205 -7.36 31.41 -0.99
C PHE A 205 -6.47 31.38 0.25
N GLU A 206 -7.09 31.46 1.41
CA GLU A 206 -6.44 31.38 2.71
C GLU A 206 -7.27 30.58 3.72
N SER A 207 -6.61 30.08 4.79
CA SER A 207 -7.30 29.46 5.92
C SER A 207 -8.17 30.48 6.64
N ILE A 208 -9.36 30.05 7.11
CA ILE A 208 -10.23 30.92 7.93
C ILE A 208 -9.77 31.01 9.39
N PHE A 209 -8.90 30.10 9.86
CA PHE A 209 -8.45 30.05 11.25
C PHE A 209 -7.45 31.17 11.54
N LYS A 210 -8.01 32.38 11.71
CA LYS A 210 -7.29 33.62 11.99
C LYS A 210 -7.72 34.16 13.36
N TYR A 211 -6.73 34.51 14.17
CA TYR A 211 -6.97 35.06 15.49
C TYR A 211 -6.30 36.43 15.62
N LYS A 212 -6.94 37.34 16.39
CA LYS A 212 -6.42 38.68 16.59
C LYS A 212 -5.25 38.67 17.56
N GLN A 213 -4.07 39.05 17.08
CA GLN A 213 -2.88 39.22 17.89
C GLN A 213 -2.29 40.61 17.64
N ASN A 214 -2.02 41.36 18.71
CA ASN A 214 -1.50 42.74 18.63
C ASN A 214 -2.31 43.70 17.74
N GLY A 215 -3.64 43.46 17.67
CA GLY A 215 -4.54 44.29 16.88
C GLY A 215 -4.77 43.84 15.43
N GLU A 216 -3.98 42.88 14.92
CA GLU A 216 -4.08 42.37 13.57
C GLU A 216 -4.51 40.87 13.57
N TYR A 217 -5.25 40.46 12.54
CA TYR A 217 -5.61 39.05 12.32
C TYR A 217 -4.45 38.30 11.64
N GLN A 218 -4.03 37.19 12.25
CA GLN A 218 -3.00 36.31 11.73
C GLN A 218 -3.52 34.89 11.62
N ILE A 219 -3.06 34.15 10.64
CA ILE A 219 -3.33 32.71 10.49
C ILE A 219 -2.43 31.95 11.47
N PHE A 220 -3.02 31.02 12.21
CA PHE A 220 -2.33 30.17 13.15
C PHE A 220 -2.49 28.70 12.74
N GLY A 221 -1.46 27.92 12.95
CA GLY A 221 -1.53 26.47 12.88
C GLY A 221 -2.31 25.87 14.05
N PRO A 222 -2.69 24.60 13.97
CA PRO A 222 -3.42 23.93 15.04
C PRO A 222 -2.57 23.74 16.30
N SER A 223 -3.22 23.88 17.46
CA SER A 223 -2.61 23.61 18.77
C SER A 223 -2.49 22.11 19.07
N SER A 224 -3.33 21.30 18.45
CA SER A 224 -3.23 19.83 18.48
C SER A 224 -3.85 19.21 17.24
N THR A 225 -3.32 18.05 16.86
CA THR A 225 -3.79 17.28 15.71
C THR A 225 -3.97 15.83 16.12
N ALA A 226 -5.05 15.20 15.68
CA ALA A 226 -5.31 13.78 15.83
C ALA A 226 -5.70 13.16 14.48
N PHE A 227 -5.24 11.94 14.24
CA PHE A 227 -5.61 11.16 13.08
C PHE A 227 -5.79 9.70 13.46
N ASP A 228 -6.94 9.15 13.14
CA ASP A 228 -7.29 7.75 13.32
C ASP A 228 -7.45 7.09 11.95
N LEU A 229 -6.89 5.89 11.81
CA LEU A 229 -7.03 5.05 10.62
C LEU A 229 -7.46 3.65 11.01
N LYS A 230 -8.42 3.12 10.26
CA LYS A 230 -8.81 1.72 10.29
C LYS A 230 -8.84 1.19 8.86
N GLU A 231 -8.03 0.19 8.58
CA GLU A 231 -8.02 -0.56 7.33
C GLU A 231 -8.41 -2.02 7.58
N THR A 232 -9.16 -2.59 6.65
CA THR A 232 -9.53 -4.01 6.61
C THR A 232 -9.47 -4.52 5.18
N GLY A 233 -9.51 -5.83 5.01
CA GLY A 233 -9.52 -6.44 3.69
C GLY A 233 -8.42 -7.49 3.49
N HIS A 234 -8.31 -7.96 2.29
CA HIS A 234 -7.39 -9.05 1.95
C HIS A 234 -7.17 -9.19 0.45
N VAL A 235 -6.13 -9.97 0.10
CA VAL A 235 -5.96 -10.49 -1.26
C VAL A 235 -5.88 -12.01 -1.19
N TRP A 236 -6.76 -12.67 -1.94
CA TRP A 236 -6.71 -14.10 -2.20
C TRP A 236 -6.19 -14.37 -3.61
N ASN A 237 -5.28 -15.34 -3.73
CA ASN A 237 -4.83 -15.87 -5.00
C ASN A 237 -5.40 -17.27 -5.21
N TYR A 238 -5.98 -17.47 -6.39
CA TYR A 238 -6.44 -18.75 -6.90
C TYR A 238 -5.48 -19.18 -7.99
N ASP A 239 -4.65 -20.17 -7.68
CA ASP A 239 -3.57 -20.61 -8.54
C ASP A 239 -3.97 -21.86 -9.33
N PHE A 240 -3.69 -21.85 -10.62
CA PHE A 240 -3.63 -23.01 -11.48
C PHE A 240 -2.21 -23.12 -12.06
N GLY A 241 -1.60 -24.31 -12.04
CA GLY A 241 -0.24 -24.50 -12.55
C GLY A 241 -0.04 -25.87 -13.18
N LEU A 242 0.88 -25.91 -14.13
CA LEU A 242 1.39 -27.11 -14.76
C LEU A 242 2.91 -27.16 -14.59
N GLY A 243 3.42 -28.34 -14.25
CA GLY A 243 4.85 -28.59 -14.12
C GLY A 243 5.23 -29.87 -14.82
N ILE A 244 6.32 -29.83 -15.58
CA ILE A 244 6.90 -30.95 -16.32
C ILE A 244 8.28 -31.24 -15.74
N ASN A 245 8.56 -32.49 -15.45
CA ASN A 245 9.87 -32.98 -15.14
C ASN A 245 10.44 -33.74 -16.34
N ILE A 246 11.68 -33.46 -16.70
CA ILE A 246 12.40 -34.11 -17.78
C ILE A 246 13.70 -34.70 -17.18
N GLN A 247 13.75 -36.02 -17.06
CA GLN A 247 14.90 -36.80 -16.60
C GLN A 247 15.48 -36.35 -15.25
N ASP A 248 14.65 -35.83 -14.36
CA ASP A 248 15.08 -35.27 -13.06
C ASP A 248 16.17 -34.19 -13.15
N THR A 249 16.41 -33.68 -14.35
CA THR A 249 17.44 -32.68 -14.67
C THR A 249 16.81 -31.33 -14.96
N TRP A 250 15.76 -31.29 -15.78
CA TRP A 250 15.02 -30.08 -16.13
C TRP A 250 13.58 -30.14 -15.63
N TYR A 251 13.16 -29.07 -14.97
CA TYR A 251 11.79 -28.89 -14.57
C TYR A 251 11.29 -27.58 -15.19
N LEU A 252 10.21 -27.66 -15.92
CA LEU A 252 9.58 -26.50 -16.57
C LEU A 252 8.19 -26.31 -16.01
N GLY A 253 7.70 -25.09 -15.95
CA GLY A 253 6.37 -24.84 -15.44
C GLY A 253 5.74 -23.56 -15.96
N ALA A 254 4.41 -23.58 -15.98
CA ALA A 254 3.59 -22.41 -16.24
C ALA A 254 2.46 -22.35 -15.21
N SER A 255 2.02 -21.14 -14.89
CA SER A 255 0.91 -20.91 -13.99
C SER A 255 0.05 -19.74 -14.44
N MET A 256 -1.22 -19.79 -14.04
CA MET A 256 -2.16 -18.70 -14.13
C MET A 256 -2.74 -18.46 -12.73
N THR A 257 -2.72 -17.22 -12.28
CA THR A 257 -3.25 -16.82 -10.97
C THR A 257 -4.34 -15.79 -11.15
N TYR A 258 -5.51 -16.06 -10.59
CA TYR A 258 -6.55 -15.07 -10.39
C TYR A 258 -6.44 -14.51 -8.97
N SER A 259 -6.38 -13.19 -8.84
CA SER A 259 -6.33 -12.48 -7.56
C SER A 259 -7.66 -11.80 -7.28
N ASP A 260 -8.22 -12.01 -6.09
CA ASP A 260 -9.39 -11.31 -5.56
C ASP A 260 -8.93 -10.35 -4.47
N LEU A 261 -9.13 -9.05 -4.69
CA LEU A 261 -8.70 -7.97 -3.81
C LEU A 261 -9.93 -7.29 -3.20
N GLN A 262 -9.91 -7.14 -1.88
CA GLN A 262 -10.86 -6.33 -1.11
C GLN A 262 -10.07 -5.45 -0.14
N PHE A 263 -10.41 -4.16 -0.10
CA PHE A 263 -9.80 -3.17 0.76
C PHE A 263 -10.81 -2.12 1.19
N ASP A 264 -10.90 -1.91 2.49
CA ASP A 264 -11.72 -0.86 3.09
C ASP A 264 -10.86 -0.01 4.02
N THR A 265 -11.01 1.31 3.95
CA THR A 265 -10.39 2.23 4.90
C THR A 265 -11.36 3.30 5.35
N ASN A 266 -11.29 3.59 6.64
CA ASN A 266 -11.95 4.73 7.26
C ASN A 266 -10.88 5.56 7.96
N THR A 267 -10.88 6.87 7.72
CA THR A 267 -9.99 7.82 8.38
C THR A 267 -10.79 8.90 9.07
N PHE A 268 -10.30 9.33 10.21
CA PHE A 268 -10.79 10.50 10.94
C PHE A 268 -9.59 11.39 11.24
N TYR A 269 -9.64 12.63 10.79
CA TYR A 269 -8.64 13.65 11.03
C TYR A 269 -9.27 14.83 11.75
N GLN A 270 -8.61 15.35 12.76
CA GLN A 270 -9.06 16.53 13.50
C GLN A 270 -7.88 17.43 13.86
N GLU A 271 -8.06 18.70 13.64
CA GLU A 271 -7.21 19.77 14.16
C GLU A 271 -8.02 20.60 15.16
N ASN A 272 -7.41 20.97 16.28
CA ASN A 272 -7.98 21.88 17.27
C ASN A 272 -7.12 23.14 17.33
N PHE A 273 -7.78 24.28 17.42
CA PHE A 273 -7.16 25.59 17.53
C PHE A 273 -7.55 26.18 18.89
N SER A 274 -6.59 26.20 19.81
CA SER A 274 -6.76 26.76 21.15
C SER A 274 -6.01 28.08 21.22
N PHE A 275 -6.72 29.15 21.56
CA PHE A 275 -6.16 30.49 21.62
C PHE A 275 -6.64 31.20 22.91
N ASN A 276 -5.93 32.26 23.37
CA ASN A 276 -6.24 32.98 24.59
C ASN A 276 -6.40 32.08 25.84
N ASN A 277 -5.37 31.24 26.13
CA ASN A 277 -5.36 30.31 27.27
C ASN A 277 -6.58 29.36 27.31
N GLY A 278 -7.06 28.92 26.13
CA GLY A 278 -8.17 27.98 26.00
C GLY A 278 -9.57 28.62 26.02
N ALA A 279 -9.66 29.94 25.99
CA ALA A 279 -10.95 30.63 25.84
C ALA A 279 -11.56 30.41 24.44
N ILE A 280 -10.76 30.09 23.44
CA ILE A 280 -11.15 29.73 22.06
C ILE A 280 -10.77 28.28 21.84
N ASN A 281 -11.75 27.45 21.44
CA ASN A 281 -11.61 26.03 21.12
C ASN A 281 -12.29 25.76 19.79
N ASP A 282 -11.64 26.20 18.72
CA ASP A 282 -12.10 25.99 17.36
C ASP A 282 -11.55 24.66 16.82
N TYR A 283 -12.18 24.12 15.79
CA TYR A 283 -11.73 22.87 15.21
C TYR A 283 -12.06 22.73 13.72
N LEU A 284 -11.33 21.85 13.10
CA LEU A 284 -11.56 21.31 11.76
C LEU A 284 -11.57 19.79 11.84
N LYS A 285 -12.49 19.13 11.10
CA LYS A 285 -12.59 17.67 11.00
C LYS A 285 -12.73 17.24 9.55
N LEU A 286 -12.08 16.11 9.23
CA LEU A 286 -12.18 15.43 7.94
C LEU A 286 -12.33 13.92 8.16
N GLU A 287 -13.40 13.37 7.61
CA GLU A 287 -13.67 11.93 7.61
C GLU A 287 -13.67 11.42 6.18
N ASN A 288 -13.01 10.29 5.93
CA ASN A 288 -13.01 9.63 4.63
C ASN A 288 -13.39 8.16 4.78
N THR A 289 -14.18 7.69 3.85
CA THR A 289 -14.51 6.27 3.67
C THR A 289 -14.17 5.88 2.24
N LEU A 290 -13.34 4.85 2.10
CA LEU A 290 -12.97 4.26 0.82
C LEU A 290 -13.14 2.75 0.91
N SER A 291 -13.86 2.17 -0.05
CA SER A 291 -13.97 0.73 -0.26
C SER A 291 -13.54 0.40 -1.69
N THR A 292 -12.60 -0.52 -1.83
CA THR A 292 -12.07 -0.92 -3.13
C THR A 292 -12.11 -2.44 -3.26
N SER A 293 -12.61 -2.92 -4.37
CA SER A 293 -12.61 -4.34 -4.73
C SER A 293 -12.11 -4.54 -6.15
N GLY A 294 -11.52 -5.69 -6.44
CA GLY A 294 -11.06 -5.96 -7.80
C GLY A 294 -10.63 -7.40 -8.01
N GLY A 295 -10.82 -7.86 -9.24
CA GLY A 295 -10.28 -9.11 -9.74
C GLY A 295 -9.07 -8.86 -10.64
N GLY A 296 -8.04 -9.68 -10.53
CA GLY A 296 -6.83 -9.55 -11.36
C GLY A 296 -6.34 -10.89 -11.89
N LEU A 297 -5.64 -10.86 -13.01
CA LEU A 297 -5.07 -12.05 -13.64
C LEU A 297 -3.58 -11.83 -13.92
N ASN A 298 -2.74 -12.83 -13.63
CA ASN A 298 -1.36 -12.89 -14.10
C ASN A 298 -0.99 -14.28 -14.60
N ILE A 299 0.11 -14.36 -15.34
CA ILE A 299 0.71 -15.58 -15.86
C ILE A 299 2.13 -15.68 -15.35
N GLY A 300 2.53 -16.88 -14.91
CA GLY A 300 3.88 -17.21 -14.50
C GLY A 300 4.49 -18.29 -15.38
N ILE A 301 5.79 -18.17 -15.64
CA ILE A 301 6.60 -19.23 -16.28
C ILE A 301 7.86 -19.46 -15.44
N GLY A 302 8.37 -20.66 -15.45
CA GLY A 302 9.57 -20.95 -14.69
C GLY A 302 10.31 -22.19 -15.17
N ALA A 303 11.58 -22.24 -14.77
CA ALA A 303 12.45 -23.37 -15.01
C ALA A 303 13.30 -23.65 -13.75
N ILE A 304 13.59 -24.92 -13.49
CA ILE A 304 14.59 -25.37 -12.53
C ILE A 304 15.53 -26.32 -13.26
N TYR A 305 16.83 -26.06 -13.17
CA TYR A 305 17.88 -26.89 -13.70
C TYR A 305 18.68 -27.54 -12.57
N ARG A 306 18.86 -28.83 -12.63
CA ARG A 306 19.59 -29.64 -11.67
C ARG A 306 20.85 -30.23 -12.33
N PRO A 307 21.98 -29.47 -12.40
CA PRO A 307 23.21 -29.92 -13.03
C PRO A 307 23.88 -31.10 -12.28
N ALA A 308 23.59 -31.22 -10.99
CA ALA A 308 24.06 -32.29 -10.12
C ALA A 308 23.02 -32.55 -9.03
N ASP A 309 23.10 -33.71 -8.37
CA ASP A 309 22.18 -34.08 -7.28
C ASP A 309 22.10 -33.04 -6.14
N ALA A 310 23.24 -32.40 -5.89
CA ALA A 310 23.38 -31.41 -4.81
C ALA A 310 22.98 -30.00 -5.20
N VAL A 311 22.87 -29.65 -6.49
CA VAL A 311 22.71 -28.24 -6.91
C VAL A 311 21.45 -28.05 -7.76
N ARG A 312 20.70 -27.03 -7.50
CA ARG A 312 19.54 -26.61 -8.30
C ARG A 312 19.60 -25.10 -8.54
N ILE A 313 19.30 -24.68 -9.76
CA ILE A 313 19.22 -23.30 -10.20
C ILE A 313 17.79 -23.07 -10.70
N GLY A 314 17.12 -22.05 -10.20
CA GLY A 314 15.74 -21.71 -10.57
C GLY A 314 15.66 -20.33 -11.18
N LEU A 315 14.85 -20.17 -12.22
CA LEU A 315 14.49 -18.89 -12.79
C LEU A 315 12.98 -18.87 -13.02
N SER A 316 12.32 -17.76 -12.71
CA SER A 316 10.91 -17.57 -13.03
C SER A 316 10.59 -16.12 -13.33
N TYR A 317 9.55 -15.92 -14.11
CA TYR A 317 8.99 -14.62 -14.44
C TYR A 317 7.47 -14.67 -14.33
N TYR A 318 6.91 -13.63 -13.70
CA TYR A 318 5.47 -13.40 -13.61
C TYR A 318 5.15 -12.08 -14.29
N THR A 319 4.15 -12.12 -15.18
CA THR A 319 3.62 -10.89 -15.77
C THR A 319 3.10 -9.94 -14.70
N PRO A 320 2.90 -8.66 -14.99
CA PRO A 320 2.02 -7.83 -14.19
C PRO A 320 0.68 -8.53 -13.93
N THR A 321 0.08 -8.28 -12.77
CA THR A 321 -1.33 -8.62 -12.54
C THR A 321 -2.18 -7.51 -13.11
N TRP A 322 -3.01 -7.85 -14.08
CA TRP A 322 -3.98 -6.92 -14.66
C TRP A 322 -5.26 -6.99 -13.85
N TYR A 323 -5.53 -5.92 -13.10
CA TYR A 323 -6.69 -5.79 -12.24
C TYR A 323 -7.79 -4.97 -12.90
N TRP A 324 -9.03 -5.41 -12.72
CA TRP A 324 -10.26 -4.65 -12.93
C TRP A 324 -10.80 -4.25 -11.56
N MET A 325 -10.77 -2.97 -11.26
CA MET A 325 -11.02 -2.42 -9.94
C MET A 325 -12.31 -1.62 -9.91
N LYS A 326 -12.97 -1.64 -8.76
CA LYS A 326 -14.11 -0.78 -8.43
C LYS A 326 -13.87 -0.13 -7.08
N SER A 327 -14.07 1.17 -6.99
CA SER A 327 -13.94 1.92 -5.74
C SER A 327 -15.22 2.69 -5.43
N TYR A 328 -15.60 2.67 -4.17
CA TYR A 328 -16.59 3.56 -3.57
C TYR A 328 -15.87 4.55 -2.68
N TYR A 329 -16.18 5.83 -2.79
CA TYR A 329 -15.56 6.87 -1.98
C TYR A 329 -16.57 7.91 -1.52
N ARG A 330 -16.40 8.40 -0.28
CA ARG A 330 -17.12 9.51 0.32
C ARG A 330 -16.25 10.22 1.36
N ALA A 331 -16.36 11.53 1.45
CA ALA A 331 -15.75 12.33 2.50
C ALA A 331 -16.77 13.28 3.16
N TYR A 332 -16.53 13.58 4.42
CA TYR A 332 -17.28 14.57 5.20
C TYR A 332 -16.28 15.52 5.86
N GLY A 333 -16.54 16.82 5.72
CA GLY A 333 -15.77 17.89 6.33
C GLY A 333 -16.63 18.75 7.25
N SER A 334 -16.09 19.21 8.37
CA SER A 334 -16.73 20.19 9.22
C SER A 334 -15.72 21.12 9.90
N SER A 335 -16.18 22.28 10.29
CA SER A 335 -15.41 23.22 11.11
C SER A 335 -16.30 23.92 12.14
N TYR A 336 -15.67 24.37 13.19
CA TYR A 336 -16.22 25.31 14.14
C TYR A 336 -15.23 26.46 14.31
N TYR A 337 -15.67 27.68 14.05
CA TYR A 337 -14.84 28.88 14.13
C TYR A 337 -15.58 30.01 14.84
N SER A 338 -15.33 30.16 16.14
CA SER A 338 -16.05 31.09 17.05
C SER A 338 -15.64 32.57 16.90
N GLN A 339 -14.53 32.83 16.20
CA GLN A 339 -14.00 34.20 15.97
C GLN A 339 -14.16 34.64 14.51
N GLY A 340 -15.09 34.04 13.78
CA GLY A 340 -15.34 34.37 12.38
C GLY A 340 -15.63 35.84 12.16
N VAL A 341 -14.96 36.43 11.17
CA VAL A 341 -15.21 37.79 10.69
C VAL A 341 -15.43 37.77 9.17
N ASP A 342 -16.27 38.68 8.70
CA ASP A 342 -16.48 38.93 7.29
C ASP A 342 -15.25 39.64 6.65
N SER A 343 -15.31 39.87 5.34
CA SER A 343 -14.27 40.62 4.59
C SER A 343 -14.03 42.05 5.08
N ASN A 344 -14.97 42.61 5.88
CA ASN A 344 -14.89 43.95 6.48
C ASN A 344 -14.42 43.91 7.93
N GLY A 345 -14.09 42.72 8.47
CA GLY A 345 -13.65 42.51 9.84
C GLY A 345 -14.81 42.54 10.85
N GLN A 346 -16.09 42.42 10.41
CA GLN A 346 -17.24 42.34 11.32
C GLN A 346 -17.46 40.88 11.73
N PRO A 347 -17.84 40.61 13.00
CA PRO A 347 -18.16 39.26 13.45
C PRO A 347 -19.22 38.59 12.56
N LEU A 348 -18.99 37.36 12.18
CA LEU A 348 -19.97 36.53 11.48
C LEU A 348 -21.15 36.22 12.43
N PRO A 349 -22.37 36.03 11.90
CA PRO A 349 -23.49 35.51 12.67
C PRO A 349 -23.15 34.13 13.26
N GLU A 350 -23.62 33.84 14.50
CA GLU A 350 -23.32 32.59 15.20
C GLU A 350 -23.72 31.33 14.43
N ASN A 351 -24.74 31.41 13.57
CA ASN A 351 -25.14 30.28 12.70
C ASN A 351 -24.11 29.92 11.63
N LEU A 352 -23.12 30.77 11.39
CA LEU A 352 -21.99 30.49 10.49
C LEU A 352 -20.74 30.01 11.23
N TYR A 353 -20.77 29.90 12.56
CA TYR A 353 -19.64 29.35 13.33
C TYR A 353 -19.43 27.86 13.10
N PHE A 354 -20.49 27.10 12.86
CA PHE A 354 -20.42 25.69 12.47
C PHE A 354 -20.78 25.54 11.00
N MET A 355 -19.87 24.98 10.23
CA MET A 355 -20.06 24.63 8.82
C MET A 355 -19.73 23.17 8.58
N SER A 356 -20.43 22.56 7.67
CA SER A 356 -20.15 21.19 7.25
C SER A 356 -20.54 20.95 5.81
N SER A 357 -19.83 20.02 5.16
CA SER A 357 -20.13 19.59 3.80
C SER A 357 -19.77 18.11 3.63
N GLN A 358 -20.35 17.49 2.63
CA GLN A 358 -20.09 16.11 2.26
C GLN A 358 -19.92 16.02 0.75
N THR A 359 -18.93 15.24 0.30
CA THR A 359 -18.79 14.93 -1.11
C THR A 359 -19.96 14.08 -1.57
N PRO A 360 -20.34 14.12 -2.87
CA PRO A 360 -21.18 13.09 -3.45
C PRO A 360 -20.57 11.71 -3.24
N GLU A 361 -21.38 10.66 -3.24
CA GLU A 361 -20.90 9.29 -3.31
C GLU A 361 -20.30 9.03 -4.69
N SER A 362 -19.05 8.57 -4.71
CA SER A 362 -18.36 8.26 -5.96
C SER A 362 -18.21 6.76 -6.14
N TYR A 363 -18.65 6.27 -7.29
CA TYR A 363 -18.43 4.89 -7.74
C TYR A 363 -17.56 4.96 -8.98
N ASN A 364 -16.35 4.43 -8.89
CA ASN A 364 -15.39 4.48 -9.98
C ASN A 364 -14.91 3.09 -10.38
N THR A 365 -14.87 2.84 -11.69
CA THR A 365 -14.31 1.62 -12.28
C THR A 365 -13.04 1.97 -13.05
N TYR A 366 -11.97 1.24 -12.81
CA TYR A 366 -10.67 1.50 -13.42
C TYR A 366 -9.87 0.21 -13.59
N GLN A 367 -8.78 0.30 -14.32
CA GLN A 367 -7.84 -0.79 -14.53
C GLN A 367 -6.49 -0.43 -13.89
N MET A 368 -5.87 -1.41 -13.25
CA MET A 368 -4.52 -1.29 -12.70
C MET A 368 -3.66 -2.46 -13.16
N SER A 369 -2.41 -2.18 -13.52
CA SER A 369 -1.40 -3.20 -13.77
C SER A 369 -0.33 -3.10 -12.69
N SER A 370 -0.18 -4.17 -11.87
CA SER A 370 0.85 -4.25 -10.84
C SER A 370 2.26 -4.40 -11.44
N PRO A 371 3.35 -4.37 -10.65
CA PRO A 371 4.67 -4.73 -11.17
C PRO A 371 4.73 -6.16 -11.69
N GLY A 372 5.44 -6.40 -12.78
CA GLY A 372 5.92 -7.71 -13.13
C GLY A 372 7.04 -8.14 -12.17
N ARG A 373 7.26 -9.46 -12.02
CA ARG A 373 8.16 -10.02 -11.04
C ARG A 373 9.11 -11.05 -11.66
N PHE A 374 10.41 -10.88 -11.41
CA PHE A 374 11.47 -11.82 -11.80
C PHE A 374 12.09 -12.44 -10.54
N VAL A 375 12.33 -13.77 -10.57
CA VAL A 375 12.95 -14.49 -9.45
C VAL A 375 14.12 -15.33 -9.99
N ALA A 376 15.27 -15.16 -9.34
CA ALA A 376 16.46 -16.02 -9.55
C ALA A 376 16.76 -16.75 -8.23
N SER A 377 17.05 -18.05 -8.32
CA SER A 377 17.14 -18.92 -7.16
C SER A 377 18.28 -19.91 -7.27
N LEU A 378 18.88 -20.24 -6.12
CA LEU A 378 19.90 -21.26 -5.98
C LEU A 378 19.57 -22.14 -4.76
N ALA A 379 19.68 -23.45 -4.90
CA ALA A 379 19.56 -24.36 -3.78
C ALA A 379 20.66 -25.41 -3.78
N VAL A 380 21.15 -25.76 -2.59
CA VAL A 380 22.10 -26.81 -2.34
C VAL A 380 21.44 -27.87 -1.45
N VAL A 381 21.43 -29.13 -1.91
CA VAL A 381 20.82 -30.27 -1.23
C VAL A 381 21.90 -31.21 -0.74
N ALA A 382 22.02 -31.35 0.57
CA ALA A 382 23.00 -32.26 1.21
C ALA A 382 22.36 -33.64 1.45
N GLY A 383 22.07 -34.36 0.37
CA GLY A 383 21.47 -35.68 0.39
C GLY A 383 20.18 -35.76 1.20
N LYS A 384 20.14 -36.63 2.23
CA LYS A 384 18.99 -36.80 3.12
C LYS A 384 19.06 -35.93 4.40
N ILE A 385 20.17 -35.24 4.63
CA ILE A 385 20.49 -34.53 5.86
C ILE A 385 19.80 -33.17 5.89
N GLY A 386 19.80 -32.45 4.75
CA GLY A 386 19.22 -31.11 4.72
C GLY A 386 19.42 -30.39 3.40
N LEU A 387 19.05 -29.11 3.39
CA LEU A 387 19.21 -28.23 2.23
C LEU A 387 19.32 -26.77 2.65
N LEU A 388 19.90 -25.95 1.78
CA LEU A 388 19.93 -24.49 1.84
C LEU A 388 19.40 -23.93 0.53
N SER A 389 18.66 -22.85 0.59
CA SER A 389 18.11 -22.16 -0.58
C SER A 389 18.19 -20.64 -0.42
N MET A 390 18.43 -19.97 -1.53
CA MET A 390 18.45 -18.52 -1.64
C MET A 390 17.63 -18.09 -2.86
N ASP A 391 16.75 -17.12 -2.68
CA ASP A 391 16.00 -16.48 -3.76
C ASP A 391 16.30 -14.98 -3.78
N TYR A 392 16.46 -14.43 -4.98
CA TYR A 392 16.45 -13.00 -5.26
C TYR A 392 15.25 -12.67 -6.13
N GLU A 393 14.44 -11.72 -5.71
CA GLU A 393 13.24 -11.27 -6.41
C GLU A 393 13.34 -9.77 -6.73
N LEU A 394 12.97 -9.42 -7.95
CA LEU A 394 12.94 -8.06 -8.49
C LEU A 394 11.54 -7.73 -8.98
N GLU A 395 11.00 -6.60 -8.52
CA GLU A 395 9.72 -6.05 -8.94
C GLU A 395 9.87 -4.58 -9.32
N SER A 396 9.35 -4.18 -10.50
CA SER A 396 9.52 -2.82 -11.04
C SER A 396 8.29 -1.96 -10.78
N TYR A 397 8.21 -1.33 -9.60
CA TYR A 397 7.08 -0.50 -9.16
C TYR A 397 6.86 0.75 -10.03
N GLY A 398 7.91 1.31 -10.62
CA GLY A 398 7.79 2.42 -11.57
C GLY A 398 7.05 2.07 -12.87
N GLN A 399 6.76 0.77 -13.10
CA GLN A 399 6.00 0.30 -14.27
C GLN A 399 4.51 0.10 -13.98
N ILE A 400 4.05 0.34 -12.76
CA ILE A 400 2.61 0.32 -12.43
C ILE A 400 1.87 1.29 -13.35
N LYS A 401 0.72 0.87 -13.87
CA LYS A 401 -0.14 1.70 -14.73
C LYS A 401 -1.56 1.70 -14.21
N LEU A 402 -2.13 2.89 -14.18
CA LEU A 402 -3.55 3.16 -13.92
C LEU A 402 -4.20 3.63 -15.20
N LYS A 403 -5.39 3.14 -15.49
CA LYS A 403 -6.20 3.51 -16.66
C LYS A 403 -7.66 3.62 -16.25
N ASP A 404 -8.41 4.47 -16.93
CA ASP A 404 -9.86 4.49 -16.79
C ASP A 404 -10.51 3.19 -17.35
N GLU A 405 -11.82 3.08 -17.24
CA GLU A 405 -12.58 1.93 -17.77
C GLU A 405 -12.43 1.75 -19.27
N ASN A 406 -12.17 2.82 -20.03
CA ASN A 406 -11.99 2.84 -21.47
C ASN A 406 -10.54 2.56 -21.91
N GLY A 407 -9.62 2.40 -20.94
CA GLY A 407 -8.21 2.13 -21.19
C GLY A 407 -7.35 3.37 -21.36
N THR A 408 -7.88 4.59 -21.11
CA THR A 408 -7.11 5.83 -21.14
C THR A 408 -6.19 5.92 -19.92
N ALA A 409 -4.93 6.22 -20.13
CA ALA A 409 -3.94 6.29 -19.07
C ALA A 409 -4.15 7.52 -18.16
N TYR A 410 -4.10 7.31 -16.84
CA TYR A 410 -4.13 8.41 -15.88
C TYR A 410 -2.82 9.21 -15.89
N VAL A 411 -2.92 10.50 -15.60
CA VAL A 411 -1.77 11.42 -15.50
C VAL A 411 -0.80 10.99 -14.41
N ASP A 412 -1.30 10.39 -13.33
CA ASP A 412 -0.55 9.87 -12.19
C ASP A 412 0.51 8.83 -12.56
N ASN A 413 0.35 8.14 -13.69
CA ASN A 413 1.36 7.20 -14.19
C ASN A 413 2.74 7.83 -14.38
N LYS A 414 2.79 9.13 -14.63
CA LYS A 414 4.05 9.88 -14.73
C LYS A 414 4.72 9.99 -13.36
N PHE A 415 3.96 10.35 -12.34
CA PHE A 415 4.46 10.48 -10.98
C PHE A 415 4.89 9.12 -10.41
N ILE A 416 4.11 8.05 -10.65
CA ILE A 416 4.49 6.69 -10.32
C ILE A 416 5.87 6.34 -10.88
N SER A 417 6.12 6.63 -12.17
CA SER A 417 7.40 6.33 -12.80
C SER A 417 8.57 7.22 -12.35
N GLU A 418 8.31 8.44 -11.90
CA GLU A 418 9.31 9.36 -11.37
C GLU A 418 9.68 9.05 -9.91
N ASP A 419 8.71 8.67 -9.09
CA ASP A 419 8.84 8.52 -7.65
C ASP A 419 9.22 7.09 -7.22
N PHE A 420 8.80 6.07 -7.98
CA PHE A 420 9.05 4.67 -7.65
C PHE A 420 9.95 3.98 -8.69
N GLY A 421 10.71 3.02 -8.21
CA GLY A 421 11.66 2.23 -8.99
C GLY A 421 11.50 0.73 -8.72
N SER A 422 12.60 0.04 -8.54
CA SER A 422 12.62 -1.39 -8.27
C SER A 422 12.55 -1.70 -6.78
N ARG A 423 11.79 -2.71 -6.43
CA ARG A 423 11.79 -3.36 -5.12
C ARG A 423 12.59 -4.65 -5.20
N HIS A 424 13.46 -4.87 -4.25
CA HIS A 424 14.34 -6.03 -4.15
C HIS A 424 13.97 -6.85 -2.92
N THR A 425 13.80 -8.16 -3.09
CA THR A 425 13.62 -9.08 -1.97
C THR A 425 14.66 -10.19 -2.03
N ILE A 426 15.37 -10.39 -0.92
CA ILE A 426 16.29 -11.50 -0.74
C ILE A 426 15.66 -12.45 0.28
N ARG A 427 15.63 -13.76 -0.02
CA ARG A 427 15.16 -14.81 0.87
C ARG A 427 16.24 -15.86 1.06
N LEU A 428 16.43 -16.29 2.29
CA LEU A 428 17.32 -17.39 2.68
C LEU A 428 16.49 -18.40 3.46
N GLY A 429 16.64 -19.69 3.14
CA GLY A 429 15.93 -20.76 3.80
C GLY A 429 16.81 -22.00 3.97
N GLY A 430 16.66 -22.69 5.10
CA GLY A 430 17.34 -23.92 5.40
C GLY A 430 16.41 -24.96 6.02
N GLU A 431 16.65 -26.23 5.68
CA GLU A 431 15.99 -27.38 6.27
C GLU A 431 17.03 -28.39 6.72
N LEU A 432 16.93 -28.88 7.96
CA LEU A 432 17.72 -29.96 8.53
C LEU A 432 16.79 -31.12 8.89
N ARG A 433 17.19 -32.36 8.57
CA ARG A 433 16.45 -33.59 8.88
C ARG A 433 17.26 -34.47 9.82
N PRO A 434 17.18 -34.23 11.15
CA PRO A 434 17.91 -35.04 12.14
C PRO A 434 17.53 -36.53 12.07
N ILE A 435 16.26 -36.79 11.78
CA ILE A 435 15.71 -38.13 11.55
C ILE A 435 14.75 -38.10 10.36
N SER A 436 14.49 -39.23 9.73
CA SER A 436 13.67 -39.34 8.52
C SER A 436 12.23 -38.81 8.64
N ARG A 437 11.71 -38.66 9.88
CA ARG A 437 10.37 -38.17 10.17
C ARG A 437 10.29 -36.72 10.60
N LEU A 438 11.41 -36.10 11.02
CA LEU A 438 11.48 -34.77 11.59
C LEU A 438 12.28 -33.83 10.68
N SER A 439 11.70 -32.67 10.36
CA SER A 439 12.37 -31.58 9.68
C SER A 439 12.39 -30.34 10.56
N LEU A 440 13.54 -29.71 10.71
CA LEU A 440 13.74 -28.41 11.36
C LEU A 440 14.02 -27.40 10.27
N ARG A 441 13.38 -26.23 10.33
CA ARG A 441 13.52 -25.22 9.30
C ARG A 441 13.75 -23.84 9.91
N ALA A 442 14.50 -23.02 9.18
CA ALA A 442 14.68 -21.62 9.50
C ALA A 442 14.74 -20.81 8.19
N GLY A 443 14.37 -19.54 8.28
CA GLY A 443 14.42 -18.65 7.14
C GLY A 443 14.52 -17.18 7.53
N TYR A 444 15.01 -16.39 6.58
CA TYR A 444 15.10 -14.94 6.67
C TYR A 444 14.75 -14.32 5.33
N SER A 445 14.01 -13.23 5.34
CA SER A 445 13.86 -12.38 4.16
C SER A 445 13.98 -10.91 4.48
N HIS A 446 14.54 -10.16 3.53
CA HIS A 446 14.60 -8.71 3.53
C HIS A 446 14.00 -8.15 2.25
N THR A 447 13.13 -7.16 2.39
CA THR A 447 12.48 -6.47 1.25
C THR A 447 12.76 -4.97 1.36
N SER A 448 13.35 -4.39 0.31
CA SER A 448 13.60 -2.95 0.22
C SER A 448 12.31 -2.18 -0.09
N ASN A 449 12.27 -0.89 0.26
CA ASN A 449 11.23 -0.02 -0.25
C ASN A 449 11.42 0.24 -1.77
N PRO A 450 10.34 0.52 -2.51
CA PRO A 450 10.43 0.80 -3.95
C PRO A 450 10.70 2.27 -4.28
N ILE A 451 10.92 3.15 -3.29
CA ILE A 451 11.07 4.59 -3.51
C ILE A 451 12.38 4.89 -4.24
N LYS A 452 12.28 5.56 -5.37
CA LYS A 452 13.41 5.98 -6.20
C LYS A 452 13.76 7.45 -6.01
N ASN A 453 12.74 8.29 -5.82
CA ASN A 453 12.92 9.74 -5.65
C ASN A 453 13.53 10.04 -4.28
N GLU A 454 14.77 10.56 -4.26
CA GLU A 454 15.49 10.88 -3.02
C GLU A 454 14.75 11.90 -2.14
N LYS A 455 13.94 12.78 -2.74
CA LYS A 455 13.12 13.74 -1.98
C LYS A 455 12.00 13.08 -1.17
N LEU A 456 11.52 11.90 -1.59
CA LEU A 456 10.57 11.10 -0.82
C LEU A 456 11.25 10.28 0.28
N LYS A 457 12.59 10.14 0.26
CA LYS A 457 13.35 9.39 1.26
C LYS A 457 13.74 10.23 2.49
N ALA A 458 13.42 11.52 2.51
CA ALA A 458 13.72 12.41 3.64
C ALA A 458 12.74 12.20 4.80
N PHE A 459 12.75 11.00 5.39
CA PHE A 459 11.79 10.57 6.41
C PHE A 459 11.94 11.25 7.78
N ASP A 460 12.99 12.02 7.99
CA ASP A 460 13.28 12.67 9.29
C ASP A 460 12.82 14.12 9.36
N GLY A 461 12.20 14.65 8.30
CA GLY A 461 11.75 16.03 8.19
C GLY A 461 10.46 16.19 7.39
N PRO A 462 10.06 17.45 7.14
CA PRO A 462 8.91 17.78 6.29
C PRO A 462 9.05 17.17 4.88
N ALA A 463 7.92 16.82 4.27
CA ALA A 463 7.91 16.33 2.90
C ALA A 463 8.46 17.37 1.93
N GLN A 464 9.40 16.98 1.08
CA GLN A 464 9.94 17.82 0.03
C GLN A 464 9.13 17.77 -1.26
N VAL A 465 8.31 16.74 -1.42
CA VAL A 465 7.44 16.48 -2.57
C VAL A 465 6.12 15.93 -2.07
N THR A 466 5.02 16.28 -2.71
CA THR A 466 3.69 15.77 -2.38
C THR A 466 3.42 14.49 -3.16
N VAL A 467 2.88 13.49 -2.46
CA VAL A 467 2.25 12.30 -3.04
C VAL A 467 0.74 12.54 -3.00
N PHE A 468 0.07 12.34 -4.11
CA PHE A 468 -1.37 12.60 -4.21
C PHE A 468 -2.16 11.31 -3.99
N PRO A 469 -2.96 11.27 -2.92
CA PRO A 469 -3.94 10.21 -2.71
C PRO A 469 -5.22 10.46 -3.47
N MET A 470 -6.13 9.53 -3.36
CA MET A 470 -7.45 9.56 -3.95
C MET A 470 -8.40 10.59 -3.31
N GLY A 471 -9.29 11.16 -4.11
CA GLY A 471 -10.45 11.94 -3.67
C GLY A 471 -10.10 13.19 -2.87
N ALA A 472 -10.73 13.34 -1.70
CA ALA A 472 -10.48 14.44 -0.76
C ALA A 472 -9.54 14.04 0.39
N MET A 473 -8.71 13.00 0.25
CA MET A 473 -7.72 12.62 1.24
C MET A 473 -6.42 13.39 1.04
N PRO A 474 -5.95 14.21 2.00
CA PRO A 474 -4.62 14.80 1.94
C PRO A 474 -3.53 13.87 2.47
N HIS A 475 -3.92 12.79 3.14
CA HIS A 475 -3.05 11.87 3.88
C HIS A 475 -2.47 10.79 2.98
N TYR A 476 -1.18 10.46 3.15
CA TYR A 476 -0.55 9.37 2.41
C TYR A 476 0.53 8.67 3.23
N GLU A 477 0.86 7.46 2.81
CA GLU A 477 1.88 6.63 3.43
C GLU A 477 2.99 6.30 2.44
N LEU A 478 4.23 6.41 2.90
CA LEU A 478 5.41 5.96 2.18
C LEU A 478 5.94 4.67 2.80
N PRO A 479 6.09 3.59 2.01
CA PRO A 479 6.62 2.33 2.51
C PRO A 479 8.10 2.44 2.84
N GLY A 480 8.51 1.86 3.97
CA GLY A 480 9.90 1.61 4.31
C GLY A 480 10.32 0.18 3.97
N ASN A 481 11.45 -0.25 4.55
CA ASN A 481 11.94 -1.61 4.42
C ASN A 481 11.20 -2.55 5.37
N SER A 482 11.16 -3.84 5.01
CA SER A 482 10.63 -4.88 5.89
C SER A 482 11.57 -6.07 5.97
N TYR A 483 11.52 -6.80 7.09
CA TYR A 483 12.21 -8.07 7.24
C TYR A 483 11.29 -9.11 7.87
N THR A 484 11.57 -10.37 7.57
CA THR A 484 10.85 -11.51 8.13
C THR A 484 11.85 -12.55 8.63
N VAL A 485 11.64 -13.04 9.85
CA VAL A 485 12.40 -14.15 10.44
C VAL A 485 11.43 -15.30 10.66
N THR A 486 11.82 -16.51 10.29
CA THR A 486 10.94 -17.67 10.36
C THR A 486 11.65 -18.88 10.94
N GLY A 487 10.86 -19.75 11.59
CA GLY A 487 11.29 -21.05 12.04
C GLY A 487 10.15 -22.06 11.88
N GLY A 488 10.45 -23.34 11.85
CA GLY A 488 9.39 -24.33 11.74
C GLY A 488 9.82 -25.77 11.97
N LEU A 489 8.80 -26.59 12.19
CA LEU A 489 8.89 -28.02 12.41
C LEU A 489 8.02 -28.75 11.40
N GLY A 490 8.52 -29.82 10.79
CA GLY A 490 7.72 -30.74 9.99
C GLY A 490 7.80 -32.14 10.57
N TYR A 491 6.67 -32.81 10.71
CA TYR A 491 6.62 -34.19 11.18
C TYR A 491 5.78 -35.08 10.28
N ARG A 492 6.34 -36.23 9.90
CA ARG A 492 5.67 -37.25 9.10
C ARG A 492 5.06 -38.28 10.03
N PHE A 493 3.75 -38.23 10.22
CA PHE A 493 2.99 -39.16 11.08
C PHE A 493 2.95 -40.57 10.46
N THR A 494 2.61 -40.64 9.17
CA THR A 494 2.57 -41.86 8.39
C THR A 494 3.31 -41.67 7.06
N ARG A 495 3.28 -42.68 6.17
CA ARG A 495 3.80 -42.52 4.80
C ARG A 495 3.04 -41.46 4.01
N ASN A 496 1.76 -41.31 4.29
CA ASN A 496 0.82 -40.47 3.56
C ASN A 496 0.51 -39.14 4.27
N LEU A 497 0.56 -39.09 5.61
CA LEU A 497 0.14 -37.93 6.41
C LEU A 497 1.34 -37.21 7.02
N SER A 498 1.43 -35.92 6.78
CA SER A 498 2.44 -35.04 7.41
C SER A 498 1.79 -33.75 7.92
N GLY A 499 2.40 -33.16 8.95
CA GLY A 499 2.03 -31.88 9.51
C GLY A 499 3.24 -30.98 9.60
N ASP A 500 3.05 -29.72 9.32
CA ASP A 500 4.05 -28.67 9.42
C ASP A 500 3.57 -27.53 10.30
N LEU A 501 4.45 -27.00 11.16
CA LEU A 501 4.22 -25.84 12.00
C LEU A 501 5.27 -24.79 11.67
N ALA A 502 4.86 -23.52 11.53
CA ALA A 502 5.78 -22.41 11.28
C ALA A 502 5.45 -21.24 12.22
N VAL A 503 6.52 -20.66 12.75
CA VAL A 503 6.51 -19.36 13.45
C VAL A 503 7.10 -18.33 12.51
N ILE A 504 6.37 -17.24 12.27
CA ILE A 504 6.76 -16.18 11.35
C ILE A 504 6.68 -14.85 12.12
N TYR A 505 7.78 -14.12 12.18
CA TYR A 505 7.82 -12.75 12.67
C TYR A 505 8.19 -11.82 11.53
N ARG A 506 7.29 -10.90 11.18
CA ARG A 506 7.52 -9.85 10.18
C ARG A 506 7.49 -8.50 10.85
N ASN A 507 8.45 -7.66 10.53
CA ASN A 507 8.47 -6.26 10.92
C ASN A 507 8.56 -5.38 9.67
N GLU A 508 7.72 -4.36 9.61
CA GLU A 508 7.63 -3.40 8.52
C GLU A 508 7.58 -2.00 9.09
N LYS A 509 8.34 -1.11 8.49
CA LYS A 509 8.31 0.33 8.81
C LYS A 509 7.65 1.08 7.68
N SER A 510 6.94 2.16 8.01
CA SER A 510 6.40 3.10 7.04
C SER A 510 6.29 4.50 7.66
N TYR A 511 6.03 5.49 6.83
CA TYR A 511 5.99 6.89 7.21
C TYR A 511 4.69 7.50 6.72
N TYR A 512 3.91 8.04 7.65
CA TYR A 512 2.58 8.56 7.39
C TYR A 512 2.57 10.08 7.50
N TYR A 513 2.20 10.74 6.41
CA TYR A 513 2.07 12.19 6.31
C TYR A 513 0.61 12.59 6.42
N THR A 514 0.30 13.58 7.26
CA THR A 514 -1.05 14.13 7.39
C THR A 514 -1.45 14.96 6.18
N PHE A 515 -0.50 15.60 5.53
CA PHE A 515 -0.62 16.25 4.21
C PHE A 515 0.79 16.46 3.62
N GLY A 516 0.85 16.81 2.34
CA GLY A 516 2.10 17.06 1.64
C GLY A 516 2.58 18.50 1.71
N ARG A 517 3.69 18.82 1.04
CA ARG A 517 4.12 20.19 0.78
C ARG A 517 3.32 20.76 -0.37
N MET A 518 2.84 22.00 -0.23
CA MET A 518 2.10 22.70 -1.28
C MET A 518 2.60 24.15 -1.43
N VAL A 519 2.52 24.66 -2.65
CA VAL A 519 2.86 26.06 -2.97
C VAL A 519 1.74 26.59 -3.85
N SER A 520 1.13 27.71 -3.45
CA SER A 520 0.05 28.32 -4.21
C SER A 520 0.56 28.85 -5.57
N ASP A 521 -0.35 28.99 -6.52
CA ASP A 521 -0.07 29.45 -7.89
C ASP A 521 -0.18 30.98 -8.07
N ASP A 522 -0.10 31.78 -6.97
CA ASP A 522 -0.23 33.24 -7.04
C ASP A 522 0.86 33.82 -7.96
N PRO A 523 0.50 34.63 -8.97
CA PRO A 523 1.44 35.26 -9.87
C PRO A 523 2.28 36.35 -9.18
N ASN A 524 1.80 36.90 -8.04
CA ASN A 524 2.57 37.79 -7.23
C ASN A 524 3.41 37.01 -6.20
N PRO A 525 4.74 36.98 -6.32
CA PRO A 525 5.58 36.24 -5.39
C PRO A 525 5.44 36.65 -3.92
N ALA A 526 4.91 37.85 -3.64
CA ALA A 526 4.68 38.33 -2.27
C ALA A 526 3.50 37.61 -1.61
N ASN A 527 2.56 37.11 -2.40
CA ASN A 527 1.34 36.43 -1.94
C ASN A 527 1.44 34.91 -2.00
N VAL A 528 2.55 34.38 -2.49
CA VAL A 528 2.73 32.91 -2.61
C VAL A 528 2.73 32.28 -1.22
N LEU A 529 1.70 31.45 -0.96
CA LEU A 529 1.60 30.64 0.24
C LEU A 529 2.41 29.34 0.03
N GLU A 530 3.47 29.16 0.81
CA GLU A 530 4.26 27.94 0.85
C GLU A 530 3.96 27.19 2.14
N VAL A 531 3.27 26.06 2.01
CA VAL A 531 2.89 25.17 3.10
C VAL A 531 3.86 24.01 3.18
N GLU A 532 4.54 23.87 4.30
CA GLU A 532 5.39 22.72 4.61
C GLU A 532 4.56 21.67 5.36
N SER A 533 4.67 20.41 4.98
CA SER A 533 4.04 19.33 5.74
C SER A 533 4.69 19.17 7.11
N PRO A 534 3.98 18.70 8.13
CA PRO A 534 4.60 18.20 9.35
C PRO A 534 5.57 17.04 9.04
N ALA A 535 6.56 16.80 9.92
CA ALA A 535 7.35 15.58 9.86
C ALA A 535 6.42 14.36 9.97
N PRO A 536 6.70 13.25 9.25
CA PRO A 536 5.80 12.12 9.22
C PRO A 536 5.74 11.37 10.56
N ALA A 537 4.60 10.75 10.82
CA ALA A 537 4.48 9.75 11.86
C ALA A 537 5.23 8.48 11.43
N LYS A 538 6.06 7.92 12.33
CA LYS A 538 6.77 6.66 12.13
C LYS A 538 5.85 5.51 12.53
N LEU A 539 5.47 4.68 11.57
CA LEU A 539 4.67 3.50 11.80
C LEU A 539 5.57 2.26 11.83
N THR A 540 5.33 1.39 12.79
CA THR A 540 5.97 0.07 12.88
C THR A 540 4.87 -0.98 13.01
N ARG A 541 4.74 -1.84 11.99
CA ARG A 541 3.84 -2.99 12.01
C ARG A 541 4.66 -4.25 12.29
N SER A 542 4.38 -4.89 13.41
CA SER A 542 4.93 -6.19 13.76
C SER A 542 3.83 -7.24 13.65
N ASN A 543 4.07 -8.31 12.93
CA ASN A 543 3.12 -9.39 12.76
C ASN A 543 3.78 -10.72 13.16
N PHE A 544 3.27 -11.32 14.22
CA PHE A 544 3.62 -12.66 14.64
C PHE A 544 2.54 -13.62 14.15
N ARG A 545 2.93 -14.66 13.41
CA ARG A 545 2.01 -15.68 12.89
C ARG A 545 2.49 -17.07 13.30
N LEU A 546 1.53 -17.89 13.72
CA LEU A 546 1.69 -19.32 13.89
C LEU A 546 0.87 -20.01 12.82
N ALA A 547 1.53 -20.65 11.85
CA ALA A 547 0.89 -21.36 10.75
C ALA A 547 0.97 -22.86 10.96
N MET A 548 -0.13 -23.57 10.72
CA MET A 548 -0.18 -25.02 10.72
C MET A 548 -0.73 -25.53 9.40
N THR A 549 -0.01 -26.46 8.77
CA THR A 549 -0.43 -27.14 7.54
C THR A 549 -0.52 -28.64 7.77
N MET A 550 -1.60 -29.24 7.31
CA MET A 550 -1.73 -30.69 7.19
C MET A 550 -1.72 -31.06 5.73
N SER A 551 -0.92 -32.07 5.38
CA SER A 551 -0.78 -32.57 4.01
C SER A 551 -1.00 -34.08 3.97
N TYR A 552 -1.78 -34.52 2.99
CA TYR A 552 -2.04 -35.95 2.71
C TYR A 552 -1.62 -36.28 1.29
N ARG A 553 -0.79 -37.33 1.16
CA ARG A 553 -0.25 -37.86 -0.11
C ARG A 553 -0.89 -39.18 -0.46
N PHE A 554 -1.16 -39.39 -1.74
CA PHE A 554 -1.79 -40.62 -2.23
C PHE A 554 -1.32 -40.96 -3.66
#